data_c66af951f742ddec8d8258d5e6337649
#
_entry.id   c66af951f742ddec8d8258d5e6337649
#
_cell.length_a   1.000
_cell.length_b   1.000
_cell.length_c   1.000
_cell.angle_alpha   90.00
_cell.angle_beta   90.00
_cell.angle_gamma   90.00
#
_symmetry.space_group_name_H-M   'P 1'
#
loop_
_entity.id
_entity.type
_entity.pdbx_description
1 polymer ?
#
loop_
_entity_poly.entity_id
_entity_poly.type
_entity_poly.pdbx_seq_one_letter_code
_entity_poly.pdbx_strand_id
1 'polypeptide(L)'
;MSYAVAPCYTREGGVGIGGGATGLYRLDRRDSTMQPSDFSVTGSMAVKGFYGITVKGNNNFKGNRTRLSYLLQFQNKNLDFWGISFDACSLNPISAYKRQFVKWESDYVYKLAKDFHIGVALNLNYTKALDVISPSYLEGQKSSYFFTGIGASMSYDTRDFILNPKEGVYFMVKEVYYPGFASSHGKDIFATTLIFDYYQRAWKGSVFALDLYGQFNGNDVPWALREELGGGSSRMRGYYGGRYIDNNQVAVQLELRQHIYSRVGCVAWVGGGTVFPSFDRLMGENILPNYGVGVRLEFKHNVNIRLDYGFGKETAGFVFQFAEAF
;
A
#
# COMPACT_ATOMS: atom_id res chain seq x y z
N MET A 1 23.39 7.62 7.56
CA MET A 1 22.75 7.89 6.28
C MET A 1 23.27 6.83 5.31
N SER A 2 22.38 6.17 4.58
CA SER A 2 22.75 5.15 3.57
C SER A 2 22.12 5.56 2.25
N TYR A 3 22.81 5.34 1.15
CA TYR A 3 22.32 5.61 -0.19
C TYR A 3 22.61 4.43 -1.10
N ALA A 4 21.80 4.25 -2.11
CA ALA A 4 21.98 3.24 -3.14
C ALA A 4 21.40 3.72 -4.48
N VAL A 5 22.02 3.26 -5.56
CA VAL A 5 21.52 3.42 -6.92
C VAL A 5 21.60 2.06 -7.59
N ALA A 6 20.57 1.66 -8.28
CA ALA A 6 20.49 0.37 -8.94
C ALA A 6 19.66 0.47 -10.23
N PRO A 7 19.97 -0.38 -11.23
CA PRO A 7 19.02 -0.58 -12.33
C PRO A 7 17.72 -1.16 -11.77
N CYS A 8 16.61 -0.77 -12.36
CA CYS A 8 15.30 -1.28 -12.01
C CYS A 8 14.54 -1.68 -13.28
N TYR A 9 13.57 -2.55 -13.08
CA TYR A 9 12.64 -2.95 -14.12
C TYR A 9 11.23 -2.94 -13.53
N THR A 10 10.30 -2.31 -14.22
CA THR A 10 8.88 -2.41 -13.93
C THR A 10 8.14 -2.73 -15.22
N ARG A 11 7.00 -3.42 -15.11
CA ARG A 11 6.18 -3.74 -16.28
C ARG A 11 5.74 -2.48 -17.00
N GLU A 12 5.37 -1.45 -16.23
CA GLU A 12 4.87 -0.17 -16.71
C GLU A 12 5.96 0.70 -17.33
N GLY A 13 7.11 0.78 -16.65
CA GLY A 13 8.22 1.66 -17.04
C GLY A 13 9.26 1.02 -17.94
N GLY A 14 9.34 -0.31 -17.96
CA GLY A 14 10.44 -1.04 -18.60
C GLY A 14 11.74 -0.95 -17.77
N VAL A 15 12.86 -0.99 -18.47
CA VAL A 15 14.19 -0.82 -17.85
C VAL A 15 14.37 0.64 -17.41
N GLY A 16 14.97 0.83 -16.25
CA GLY A 16 15.19 2.15 -15.69
C GLY A 16 16.33 2.18 -14.69
N ILE A 17 16.49 3.31 -14.07
CA ILE A 17 17.40 3.50 -12.95
C ILE A 17 16.63 4.07 -11.77
N GLY A 18 16.89 3.54 -10.60
CA GLY A 18 16.32 4.02 -9.35
C GLY A 18 17.40 4.21 -8.31
N GLY A 19 17.19 5.17 -7.43
CA GLY A 19 18.10 5.41 -6.34
C GLY A 19 17.40 6.05 -5.15
N GLY A 20 18.08 6.04 -4.03
CA GLY A 20 17.53 6.68 -2.84
C GLY A 20 18.54 6.82 -1.73
N ALA A 21 18.15 7.64 -0.77
CA ALA A 21 18.88 7.86 0.47
C ALA A 21 17.95 7.62 1.65
N THR A 22 18.46 6.99 2.68
CA THR A 22 17.74 6.76 3.94
C THR A 22 18.59 7.18 5.12
N GLY A 23 17.92 7.66 6.16
CA GLY A 23 18.57 8.04 7.41
C GLY A 23 17.79 7.60 8.61
N LEU A 24 18.51 7.19 9.66
CA LEU A 24 17.97 6.96 10.99
C LEU A 24 18.54 8.03 11.93
N TYR A 25 17.70 8.61 12.77
CA TYR A 25 18.09 9.62 13.73
C TYR A 25 17.20 9.59 14.97
N ARG A 26 17.66 10.19 16.05
CA ARG A 26 16.85 10.41 17.24
C ARG A 26 16.69 11.90 17.46
N LEU A 27 15.46 12.36 17.64
CA LEU A 27 15.16 13.77 17.94
C LEU A 27 15.73 14.19 19.30
N ASP A 28 15.70 13.29 20.29
CA ASP A 28 16.41 13.46 21.54
C ASP A 28 17.50 12.38 21.68
N ARG A 29 18.77 12.79 21.55
CA ARG A 29 19.92 11.88 21.67
C ARG A 29 20.18 11.41 23.11
N ARG A 30 19.60 12.07 24.10
CA ARG A 30 19.76 11.74 25.53
C ARG A 30 18.78 10.66 25.97
N ASP A 31 17.68 10.49 25.26
CA ASP A 31 16.69 9.45 25.54
C ASP A 31 17.06 8.16 24.77
N SER A 32 17.75 7.25 25.49
CA SER A 32 18.14 5.95 24.91
C SER A 32 16.96 5.01 24.66
N THR A 33 15.80 5.27 25.29
CA THR A 33 14.58 4.46 25.16
C THR A 33 13.74 4.88 23.97
N MET A 34 13.98 6.08 23.43
CA MET A 34 13.27 6.59 22.28
C MET A 34 13.60 5.78 21.03
N GLN A 35 12.57 5.30 20.34
CA GLN A 35 12.72 4.66 19.03
C GLN A 35 13.33 5.64 18.01
N PRO A 36 14.25 5.17 17.16
CA PRO A 36 14.78 6.03 16.11
C PRO A 36 13.68 6.49 15.16
N SER A 37 13.77 7.74 14.78
CA SER A 37 13.06 8.30 13.63
C SER A 37 13.77 7.90 12.35
N ASP A 38 13.03 7.82 11.26
CA ASP A 38 13.57 7.52 9.93
C ASP A 38 13.08 8.52 8.89
N PHE A 39 13.85 8.65 7.84
CA PHE A 39 13.42 9.27 6.60
C PHE A 39 14.00 8.51 5.41
N SER A 40 13.31 8.56 4.29
CA SER A 40 13.82 8.08 3.02
C SER A 40 13.37 8.99 1.88
N VAL A 41 14.27 9.20 0.93
CA VAL A 41 14.00 9.84 -0.34
C VAL A 41 14.38 8.84 -1.42
N THR A 42 13.45 8.49 -2.29
CA THR A 42 13.68 7.60 -3.41
C THR A 42 13.21 8.25 -4.70
N GLY A 43 13.96 8.07 -5.75
CA GLY A 43 13.61 8.52 -7.10
C GLY A 43 13.89 7.44 -8.12
N SER A 44 13.12 7.42 -9.19
CA SER A 44 13.35 6.49 -10.31
C SER A 44 12.86 7.07 -11.62
N MET A 45 13.50 6.65 -12.70
CA MET A 45 13.10 6.95 -14.06
C MET A 45 13.32 5.74 -14.95
N ALA A 46 12.49 5.59 -15.98
CA ALA A 46 12.56 4.47 -16.89
C ALA A 46 12.25 4.87 -18.34
N VAL A 47 12.71 4.04 -19.27
CA VAL A 47 12.71 4.34 -20.71
C VAL A 47 11.33 4.59 -21.33
N LYS A 48 10.27 4.01 -20.75
CA LYS A 48 8.89 4.22 -21.22
C LYS A 48 8.25 5.51 -20.65
N GLY A 49 9.04 6.49 -20.20
CA GLY A 49 8.54 7.77 -19.70
C GLY A 49 8.02 7.72 -18.27
N PHE A 50 8.33 6.67 -17.52
CA PHE A 50 8.11 6.63 -16.08
C PHE A 50 9.15 7.51 -15.37
N TYR A 51 8.70 8.36 -14.47
CA TYR A 51 9.56 9.01 -13.49
C TYR A 51 8.78 9.34 -12.22
N GLY A 52 9.46 9.30 -11.10
CA GLY A 52 8.84 9.61 -9.82
C GLY A 52 9.83 9.84 -8.70
N ILE A 53 9.35 10.52 -7.69
CA ILE A 53 10.05 10.76 -6.43
C ILE A 53 9.11 10.48 -5.27
N THR A 54 9.64 9.84 -4.24
CA THR A 54 8.92 9.58 -2.99
C THR A 54 9.78 10.00 -1.82
N VAL A 55 9.19 10.80 -0.93
CA VAL A 55 9.76 11.17 0.37
C VAL A 55 8.84 10.61 1.44
N LYS A 56 9.37 9.81 2.35
CA LYS A 56 8.58 9.25 3.46
C LYS A 56 9.43 9.17 4.73
N GLY A 57 8.76 9.16 5.86
CA GLY A 57 9.46 8.97 7.13
C GLY A 57 8.52 8.91 8.32
N ASN A 58 9.12 8.59 9.46
CA ASN A 58 8.47 8.52 10.75
C ASN A 58 9.29 9.31 11.76
N ASN A 59 8.69 10.29 12.39
CA ASN A 59 9.28 11.04 13.49
C ASN A 59 8.69 10.55 14.80
N ASN A 60 9.50 9.89 15.61
CA ASN A 60 9.13 9.48 16.95
C ASN A 60 9.55 10.59 17.93
N PHE A 61 8.65 10.98 18.82
CA PHE A 61 8.88 12.03 19.81
C PHE A 61 9.14 11.45 21.20
N LYS A 62 9.49 12.31 22.13
CA LYS A 62 9.89 11.98 23.50
C LYS A 62 8.96 10.96 24.17
N GLY A 63 9.56 9.94 24.76
CA GLY A 63 8.85 8.86 25.45
C GLY A 63 8.04 7.93 24.55
N ASN A 64 8.25 7.95 23.23
CA ASN A 64 7.51 7.15 22.23
C ASN A 64 5.97 7.31 22.33
N ARG A 65 5.51 8.46 22.85
CA ARG A 65 4.06 8.72 23.01
C ARG A 65 3.41 9.23 21.73
N THR A 66 4.18 9.94 20.92
CA THR A 66 3.66 10.50 19.67
C THR A 66 4.55 10.12 18.50
N ARG A 67 3.95 9.93 17.35
CA ARG A 67 4.62 9.65 16.09
C ARG A 67 3.93 10.44 14.98
N LEU A 68 4.73 11.10 14.15
CA LEU A 68 4.31 11.71 12.89
C LEU A 68 4.86 10.86 11.74
N SER A 69 3.99 10.21 11.00
CA SER A 69 4.31 9.54 9.74
C SER A 69 3.95 10.46 8.59
N TYR A 70 4.76 10.49 7.53
CA TYR A 70 4.48 11.29 6.34
C TYR A 70 4.93 10.59 5.07
N LEU A 71 4.18 10.82 4.01
CA LEU A 71 4.45 10.39 2.64
C LEU A 71 4.17 11.57 1.70
N LEU A 72 5.18 11.98 0.94
CA LEU A 72 5.03 12.85 -0.22
C LEU A 72 5.48 12.09 -1.44
N GLN A 73 4.61 11.96 -2.42
CA GLN A 73 4.88 11.20 -3.63
C GLN A 73 4.46 11.99 -4.87
N PHE A 74 5.36 12.05 -5.83
CA PHE A 74 5.07 12.49 -7.18
C PHE A 74 5.42 11.37 -8.15
N GLN A 75 4.50 11.04 -9.06
CA GLN A 75 4.77 10.06 -10.10
C GLN A 75 4.12 10.46 -11.43
N ASN A 76 4.82 10.14 -12.52
CA ASN A 76 4.30 10.13 -13.87
C ASN A 76 4.57 8.74 -14.46
N LYS A 77 3.52 8.03 -14.82
CA LYS A 77 3.65 6.65 -15.32
C LYS A 77 2.64 6.33 -16.40
N ASN A 78 3.06 5.56 -17.39
CA ASN A 78 2.16 4.94 -18.33
C ASN A 78 1.56 3.69 -17.70
N LEU A 79 0.26 3.51 -17.81
CA LEU A 79 -0.48 2.41 -17.23
C LEU A 79 -1.32 1.71 -18.27
N ASP A 80 -1.37 0.40 -18.18
CA ASP A 80 -2.41 -0.39 -18.83
C ASP A 80 -3.76 -0.06 -18.20
N PHE A 81 -4.83 -0.04 -18.97
CA PHE A 81 -6.13 0.44 -18.53
C PHE A 81 -7.27 -0.38 -19.14
N TRP A 82 -8.18 -0.83 -18.30
CA TRP A 82 -9.34 -1.65 -18.68
C TRP A 82 -10.67 -1.00 -18.35
N GLY A 83 -10.67 0.09 -17.59
CA GLY A 83 -11.84 0.79 -17.10
C GLY A 83 -11.76 1.09 -15.62
N ILE A 84 -12.85 1.61 -15.05
CA ILE A 84 -12.92 2.09 -13.68
C ILE A 84 -13.95 1.36 -12.82
N SER A 85 -14.50 0.25 -13.29
CA SER A 85 -15.36 -0.66 -12.53
C SER A 85 -14.91 -2.10 -12.71
N PHE A 86 -15.24 -2.98 -11.77
CA PHE A 86 -14.89 -4.41 -11.87
C PHE A 86 -15.40 -5.03 -13.17
N ASP A 87 -16.66 -4.74 -13.53
CA ASP A 87 -17.29 -5.26 -14.74
C ASP A 87 -16.57 -4.76 -16.01
N ALA A 88 -16.31 -3.45 -16.08
CA ALA A 88 -15.56 -2.86 -17.19
C ALA A 88 -14.15 -3.47 -17.30
N CYS A 89 -13.46 -3.60 -16.19
CA CYS A 89 -12.14 -4.22 -16.14
C CYS A 89 -12.13 -5.69 -16.58
N SER A 90 -13.23 -6.41 -16.37
CA SER A 90 -13.36 -7.82 -16.75
C SER A 90 -13.66 -8.01 -18.23
N LEU A 91 -14.40 -7.09 -18.85
CA LEU A 91 -14.93 -7.20 -20.21
C LEU A 91 -14.09 -6.47 -21.26
N ASN A 92 -13.51 -5.33 -20.88
CA ASN A 92 -12.82 -4.48 -21.85
C ASN A 92 -11.44 -5.04 -22.25
N PRO A 93 -11.05 -4.88 -23.52
CA PRO A 93 -9.69 -5.11 -23.94
C PRO A 93 -8.73 -4.11 -23.30
N ILE A 94 -7.45 -4.48 -23.29
CA ILE A 94 -6.39 -3.62 -22.77
C ILE A 94 -6.30 -2.32 -23.56
N SER A 95 -6.24 -1.21 -22.84
CA SER A 95 -5.98 0.13 -23.34
C SER A 95 -4.80 0.73 -22.55
N ALA A 96 -4.51 2.01 -22.70
CA ALA A 96 -3.47 2.67 -21.95
C ALA A 96 -3.79 4.15 -21.70
N TYR A 97 -3.22 4.68 -20.65
CA TYR A 97 -3.20 6.11 -20.36
C TYR A 97 -1.95 6.48 -19.54
N LYS A 98 -1.64 7.74 -19.49
CA LYS A 98 -0.58 8.27 -18.63
C LYS A 98 -1.22 8.86 -17.38
N ARG A 99 -0.74 8.48 -16.21
CA ARG A 99 -1.18 9.01 -14.93
C ARG A 99 -0.10 9.85 -14.28
N GLN A 100 -0.42 11.09 -14.01
CA GLN A 100 0.35 11.96 -13.14
C GLN A 100 -0.38 12.09 -11.80
N PHE A 101 0.35 11.96 -10.71
CA PHE A 101 -0.24 12.24 -9.40
C PHE A 101 0.78 12.85 -8.43
N VAL A 102 0.24 13.68 -7.55
CA VAL A 102 0.91 14.18 -6.35
C VAL A 102 0.08 13.74 -5.17
N LYS A 103 0.71 13.07 -4.21
CA LYS A 103 0.06 12.58 -3.02
C LYS A 103 0.85 13.05 -1.80
N TRP A 104 0.15 13.65 -0.85
CA TRP A 104 0.67 13.91 0.48
C TRP A 104 -0.25 13.30 1.51
N GLU A 105 0.31 12.45 2.33
CA GLU A 105 -0.36 11.84 3.49
C GLU A 105 0.48 12.11 4.72
N SER A 106 -0.18 12.49 5.81
CA SER A 106 0.45 12.61 7.11
C SER A 106 -0.50 12.10 8.19
N ASP A 107 0.05 11.32 9.12
CA ASP A 107 -0.65 10.74 10.25
C ASP A 107 0.10 11.11 11.52
N TYR A 108 -0.56 11.86 12.41
CA TYR A 108 -0.06 12.16 13.74
C TYR A 108 -0.77 11.25 14.74
N VAL A 109 -0.01 10.37 15.37
CA VAL A 109 -0.53 9.30 16.22
C VAL A 109 -0.06 9.53 17.65
N TYR A 110 -0.98 9.44 18.61
CA TYR A 110 -0.76 9.54 20.03
C TYR A 110 -1.05 8.20 20.73
N LYS A 111 -0.12 7.75 21.57
CA LYS A 111 -0.27 6.55 22.40
C LYS A 111 -1.13 6.90 23.61
N LEU A 112 -2.39 6.49 23.59
CA LEU A 112 -3.35 6.77 24.65
C LEU A 112 -3.17 5.82 25.86
N ALA A 113 -2.92 4.53 25.56
CA ALA A 113 -2.65 3.50 26.56
C ALA A 113 -1.56 2.55 26.06
N LYS A 114 -1.21 1.53 26.85
CA LYS A 114 -0.33 0.47 26.37
C LYS A 114 -0.97 -0.13 25.12
N ASP A 115 -0.24 -0.21 24.02
CA ASP A 115 -0.66 -0.85 22.78
C ASP A 115 -1.86 -0.19 22.04
N PHE A 116 -2.48 0.84 22.62
CA PHE A 116 -3.61 1.55 22.01
C PHE A 116 -3.23 2.97 21.59
N HIS A 117 -3.54 3.31 20.34
CA HIS A 117 -3.18 4.58 19.72
C HIS A 117 -4.39 5.22 19.06
N ILE A 118 -4.44 6.54 19.10
CA ILE A 118 -5.38 7.37 18.34
C ILE A 118 -4.58 8.33 17.45
N GLY A 119 -5.15 8.74 16.35
CA GLY A 119 -4.45 9.61 15.41
C GLY A 119 -5.36 10.51 14.64
N VAL A 120 -4.74 11.53 14.05
CA VAL A 120 -5.35 12.40 13.06
C VAL A 120 -4.57 12.34 11.77
N ALA A 121 -5.25 12.44 10.65
CA ALA A 121 -4.66 12.32 9.31
C ALA A 121 -4.97 13.57 8.47
N LEU A 122 -4.03 13.93 7.60
CA LEU A 122 -4.23 14.92 6.56
C LEU A 122 -3.77 14.32 5.23
N ASN A 123 -4.65 14.33 4.23
CA ASN A 123 -4.39 13.81 2.90
C ASN A 123 -4.63 14.90 1.85
N LEU A 124 -3.66 15.07 0.94
CA LEU A 124 -3.81 15.90 -0.25
C LEU A 124 -3.49 15.03 -1.46
N ASN A 125 -4.42 14.92 -2.38
CA ASN A 125 -4.26 14.10 -3.57
C ASN A 125 -4.61 14.91 -4.81
N TYR A 126 -3.68 14.97 -5.76
CA TYR A 126 -3.93 15.44 -7.11
C TYR A 126 -3.64 14.32 -8.10
N THR A 127 -4.57 14.03 -8.98
CA THR A 127 -4.40 12.99 -10.00
C THR A 127 -4.91 13.51 -11.35
N LYS A 128 -4.15 13.21 -12.41
CA LYS A 128 -4.51 13.57 -13.78
C LYS A 128 -4.24 12.42 -14.73
N ALA A 129 -5.25 12.06 -15.52
CA ALA A 129 -5.13 11.17 -16.66
C ALA A 129 -4.78 11.98 -17.91
N LEU A 130 -3.75 11.58 -18.62
CA LEU A 130 -3.26 12.15 -19.87
C LEU A 130 -3.20 11.05 -20.92
N ASP A 131 -3.25 11.43 -22.20
CA ASP A 131 -3.06 10.54 -23.32
C ASP A 131 -3.94 9.27 -23.23
N VAL A 132 -5.21 9.43 -22.83
CA VAL A 132 -6.15 8.31 -22.64
C VAL A 132 -6.55 7.77 -24.01
N ILE A 133 -6.11 6.56 -24.35
CA ILE A 133 -6.39 5.94 -25.67
C ILE A 133 -7.88 5.62 -25.81
N SER A 134 -8.54 5.17 -24.74
CA SER A 134 -9.96 4.85 -24.71
C SER A 134 -10.70 5.75 -23.73
N PRO A 135 -11.09 6.99 -24.12
CA PRO A 135 -11.74 7.94 -23.18
C PRO A 135 -13.07 7.43 -22.62
N SER A 136 -13.79 6.57 -23.32
CA SER A 136 -15.02 5.94 -22.83
C SER A 136 -14.85 5.12 -21.57
N TYR A 137 -13.62 4.62 -21.31
CA TYR A 137 -13.31 3.85 -20.10
C TYR A 137 -13.30 4.70 -18.82
N LEU A 138 -13.26 6.02 -18.94
CA LEU A 138 -13.45 6.95 -17.83
C LEU A 138 -14.95 7.23 -17.52
N GLU A 139 -15.88 6.61 -18.25
CA GLU A 139 -17.33 6.70 -18.01
C GLU A 139 -17.85 8.16 -17.92
N GLY A 140 -17.27 9.07 -18.72
CA GLY A 140 -17.62 10.49 -18.73
C GLY A 140 -17.09 11.32 -17.56
N GLN A 141 -16.26 10.72 -16.68
CA GLN A 141 -15.66 11.44 -15.58
C GLN A 141 -14.55 12.41 -16.03
N LYS A 142 -14.22 13.39 -15.18
CA LYS A 142 -13.16 14.36 -15.44
C LYS A 142 -11.79 13.67 -15.54
N SER A 143 -10.91 14.20 -16.38
CA SER A 143 -9.53 13.69 -16.50
C SER A 143 -8.63 14.05 -15.32
N SER A 144 -9.04 14.99 -14.45
CA SER A 144 -8.24 15.39 -13.28
C SER A 144 -9.10 15.68 -12.07
N TYR A 145 -8.56 15.32 -10.92
CA TYR A 145 -9.18 15.57 -9.61
C TYR A 145 -8.15 16.03 -8.59
N PHE A 146 -8.64 16.87 -7.68
CA PHE A 146 -7.93 17.26 -6.47
C PHE A 146 -8.82 17.00 -5.26
N PHE A 147 -8.23 16.46 -4.19
CA PHE A 147 -8.92 16.15 -2.95
C PHE A 147 -8.08 16.59 -1.75
N THR A 148 -8.75 17.21 -0.79
CA THR A 148 -8.22 17.43 0.55
C THR A 148 -9.02 16.58 1.52
N GLY A 149 -8.35 15.74 2.30
CA GLY A 149 -8.97 14.87 3.28
C GLY A 149 -8.44 15.12 4.68
N ILE A 150 -9.34 15.11 5.65
CA ILE A 150 -8.99 15.09 7.08
C ILE A 150 -9.52 13.79 7.69
N GLY A 151 -8.73 13.15 8.53
CA GLY A 151 -9.08 11.84 9.06
C GLY A 151 -8.80 11.68 10.54
N ALA A 152 -9.39 10.61 11.07
CA ALA A 152 -9.10 10.10 12.40
C ALA A 152 -8.76 8.62 12.31
N SER A 153 -7.92 8.14 13.20
CA SER A 153 -7.58 6.72 13.27
C SER A 153 -7.51 6.24 14.71
N MET A 154 -7.77 4.96 14.89
CA MET A 154 -7.43 4.25 16.10
C MET A 154 -6.76 2.94 15.75
N SER A 155 -5.78 2.52 16.56
CA SER A 155 -5.11 1.25 16.37
C SER A 155 -4.72 0.59 17.68
N TYR A 156 -4.73 -0.73 17.66
CA TYR A 156 -4.23 -1.59 18.73
C TYR A 156 -3.10 -2.44 18.16
N ASP A 157 -1.89 -2.34 18.72
CA ASP A 157 -0.67 -2.94 18.19
C ASP A 157 0.13 -3.63 19.28
N THR A 158 0.09 -4.95 19.30
CA THR A 158 0.84 -5.80 20.23
C THR A 158 1.96 -6.58 19.55
N ARG A 159 2.28 -6.26 18.29
CA ARG A 159 3.34 -6.95 17.53
C ARG A 159 4.69 -6.82 18.24
N ASP A 160 5.44 -7.91 18.25
CA ASP A 160 6.80 -7.93 18.78
C ASP A 160 7.75 -7.06 17.95
N PHE A 161 7.63 -7.08 16.62
CA PHE A 161 8.38 -6.22 15.68
C PHE A 161 7.50 -5.77 14.53
N ILE A 162 7.53 -4.48 14.19
CA ILE A 162 6.70 -3.91 13.12
C ILE A 162 7.12 -4.42 11.73
N LEU A 163 8.43 -4.56 11.46
CA LEU A 163 8.96 -4.89 10.14
C LEU A 163 9.06 -6.40 9.88
N ASN A 164 8.97 -7.24 10.90
CA ASN A 164 9.00 -8.69 10.80
C ASN A 164 8.31 -9.30 12.03
N PRO A 165 6.99 -9.14 12.14
CA PRO A 165 6.25 -9.63 13.30
C PRO A 165 6.19 -11.15 13.30
N LYS A 166 6.38 -11.73 14.51
CA LYS A 166 6.35 -13.17 14.75
C LYS A 166 5.20 -13.57 15.66
N GLU A 167 4.72 -12.64 16.46
CA GLU A 167 3.58 -12.81 17.37
C GLU A 167 2.92 -11.48 17.65
N GLY A 168 1.62 -11.51 17.98
CA GLY A 168 0.83 -10.35 18.31
C GLY A 168 -0.28 -10.07 17.31
N VAL A 169 -0.94 -8.95 17.54
CA VAL A 169 -2.09 -8.47 16.75
C VAL A 169 -1.86 -7.01 16.38
N TYR A 170 -2.23 -6.67 15.18
CA TYR A 170 -2.41 -5.28 14.75
C TYR A 170 -3.82 -5.10 14.23
N PHE A 171 -4.56 -4.19 14.84
CA PHE A 171 -5.88 -3.77 14.39
C PHE A 171 -5.88 -2.27 14.17
N MET A 172 -6.40 -1.80 13.03
CA MET A 172 -6.48 -0.38 12.71
C MET A 172 -7.78 -0.07 11.99
N VAL A 173 -8.43 1.00 12.44
CA VAL A 173 -9.55 1.67 11.77
C VAL A 173 -9.11 3.10 11.49
N LYS A 174 -9.24 3.52 10.25
CA LYS A 174 -8.96 4.90 9.83
C LYS A 174 -10.11 5.37 8.97
N GLU A 175 -10.66 6.53 9.32
CA GLU A 175 -11.68 7.22 8.56
C GLU A 175 -11.09 8.52 8.01
N VAL A 176 -11.26 8.77 6.72
CA VAL A 176 -10.84 10.02 6.06
C VAL A 176 -12.06 10.64 5.38
N TYR A 177 -12.40 11.83 5.78
CA TYR A 177 -13.44 12.65 5.17
C TYR A 177 -12.83 13.59 4.14
N TYR A 178 -13.31 13.52 2.91
CA TYR A 178 -12.99 14.42 1.81
C TYR A 178 -14.18 15.34 1.55
N PRO A 179 -14.18 16.58 2.09
CA PRO A 179 -15.28 17.50 1.92
C PRO A 179 -15.43 17.96 0.47
N GLY A 180 -16.65 17.99 -0.03
CA GLY A 180 -16.97 18.39 -1.39
C GLY A 180 -16.49 19.79 -1.73
N PHE A 181 -16.55 20.73 -0.77
CA PHE A 181 -16.09 22.11 -0.96
C PHE A 181 -14.56 22.25 -1.11
N ALA A 182 -13.78 21.27 -0.62
CA ALA A 182 -12.33 21.22 -0.70
C ALA A 182 -11.84 20.16 -1.72
N SER A 183 -12.71 19.75 -2.63
CA SER A 183 -12.40 18.79 -3.69
C SER A 183 -12.95 19.26 -5.04
N SER A 184 -12.31 18.87 -6.14
CA SER A 184 -12.82 19.13 -7.49
C SER A 184 -14.00 18.26 -7.88
N HIS A 185 -14.35 17.27 -7.04
CA HIS A 185 -15.51 16.41 -7.23
C HIS A 185 -16.82 17.12 -6.86
N GLY A 186 -16.78 17.95 -5.81
CA GLY A 186 -17.94 18.72 -5.35
C GLY A 186 -18.91 17.94 -4.47
N LYS A 187 -18.61 16.67 -4.15
CA LYS A 187 -19.41 15.82 -3.24
C LYS A 187 -18.53 15.34 -2.09
N ASP A 188 -19.15 15.09 -0.95
CA ASP A 188 -18.49 14.52 0.22
C ASP A 188 -18.20 13.05 0.00
N ILE A 189 -17.00 12.61 0.41
CA ILE A 189 -16.59 11.22 0.35
C ILE A 189 -16.02 10.83 1.72
N PHE A 190 -16.43 9.66 2.20
CA PHE A 190 -15.92 9.03 3.40
C PHE A 190 -15.16 7.78 3.00
N ALA A 191 -13.90 7.70 3.42
CA ALA A 191 -13.00 6.61 3.08
C ALA A 191 -12.57 5.88 4.36
N THR A 192 -13.12 4.70 4.59
CA THR A 192 -12.84 3.87 5.77
C THR A 192 -11.83 2.79 5.43
N THR A 193 -10.70 2.76 6.13
CA THR A 193 -9.71 1.69 6.04
C THR A 193 -9.78 0.81 7.27
N LEU A 194 -9.83 -0.51 7.06
CA LEU A 194 -9.77 -1.52 8.11
C LEU A 194 -8.58 -2.44 7.85
N ILE A 195 -7.77 -2.66 8.89
CA ILE A 195 -6.67 -3.65 8.85
C ILE A 195 -6.77 -4.50 10.11
N PHE A 196 -6.66 -5.80 9.92
CA PHE A 196 -6.50 -6.75 11.01
C PHE A 196 -5.42 -7.76 10.63
N ASP A 197 -4.30 -7.72 11.34
CA ASP A 197 -3.21 -8.67 11.20
C ASP A 197 -3.08 -9.49 12.48
N TYR A 198 -2.86 -10.79 12.32
CA TYR A 198 -2.60 -11.71 13.41
C TYR A 198 -1.37 -12.53 13.11
N TYR A 199 -0.48 -12.65 14.11
CA TYR A 199 0.79 -13.37 14.00
C TYR A 199 0.92 -14.36 15.13
N GLN A 200 1.29 -15.59 14.79
CA GLN A 200 1.51 -16.66 15.75
C GLN A 200 2.70 -17.53 15.36
N ARG A 201 3.61 -17.73 16.31
CA ARG A 201 4.66 -18.76 16.17
C ARG A 201 3.99 -20.13 16.17
N ALA A 202 4.29 -20.96 15.17
CA ALA A 202 3.73 -22.29 15.03
C ALA A 202 4.72 -23.37 15.57
N TRP A 203 5.79 -23.61 14.84
CA TRP A 203 6.89 -24.47 15.26
C TRP A 203 8.21 -23.76 15.14
N LYS A 204 9.32 -24.43 15.40
CA LYS A 204 10.65 -23.80 15.41
C LYS A 204 10.94 -23.09 14.07
N GLY A 205 11.10 -21.77 14.16
CA GLY A 205 11.42 -20.93 13.01
C GLY A 205 10.25 -20.61 12.10
N SER A 206 9.01 -21.00 12.44
CA SER A 206 7.84 -20.72 11.62
C SER A 206 6.86 -19.77 12.27
N VAL A 207 6.18 -18.99 11.42
CA VAL A 207 5.13 -18.04 11.79
C VAL A 207 3.96 -18.18 10.85
N PHE A 208 2.76 -18.34 11.40
CA PHE A 208 1.51 -18.09 10.70
C PHE A 208 1.17 -16.60 10.81
N ALA A 209 0.88 -15.99 9.67
CA ALA A 209 0.46 -14.58 9.60
C ALA A 209 -0.82 -14.48 8.78
N LEU A 210 -1.85 -13.87 9.37
CA LEU A 210 -3.13 -13.57 8.73
C LEU A 210 -3.24 -12.06 8.55
N ASP A 211 -3.65 -11.61 7.36
CA ASP A 211 -4.00 -10.22 7.06
C ASP A 211 -5.42 -10.17 6.51
N LEU A 212 -6.24 -9.33 7.12
CA LEU A 212 -7.56 -8.94 6.63
C LEU A 212 -7.55 -7.45 6.35
N TYR A 213 -7.95 -7.08 5.16
CA TYR A 213 -7.96 -5.70 4.70
C TYR A 213 -9.31 -5.32 4.11
N GLY A 214 -9.76 -4.14 4.45
CA GLY A 214 -10.93 -3.51 3.85
C GLY A 214 -10.68 -2.03 3.60
N GLN A 215 -11.05 -1.55 2.42
CA GLN A 215 -11.12 -0.14 2.08
C GLN A 215 -12.50 0.15 1.51
N PHE A 216 -13.20 1.06 2.14
CA PHE A 216 -14.60 1.37 1.82
C PHE A 216 -14.74 2.86 1.59
N ASN A 217 -14.91 3.26 0.33
CA ASN A 217 -15.02 4.65 -0.08
C ASN A 217 -16.48 5.06 -0.40
N GLY A 218 -17.44 4.15 -0.19
CA GLY A 218 -18.83 4.36 -0.48
C GLY A 218 -19.19 4.12 -1.96
N ASN A 219 -20.29 4.75 -2.36
CA ASN A 219 -20.80 4.63 -3.72
C ASN A 219 -20.46 5.89 -4.51
N ASP A 220 -20.36 6.01 -5.74
CA ASP A 220 -20.14 7.22 -6.54
C ASP A 220 -18.80 7.91 -6.27
N VAL A 221 -17.74 7.11 -6.15
CA VAL A 221 -16.39 7.62 -5.96
C VAL A 221 -15.75 7.91 -7.32
N PRO A 222 -15.13 9.09 -7.53
CA PRO A 222 -14.43 9.36 -8.78
C PRO A 222 -13.21 8.45 -8.97
N TRP A 223 -12.91 8.12 -10.22
CA TRP A 223 -11.85 7.17 -10.57
C TRP A 223 -10.52 7.40 -9.85
N ALA A 224 -10.22 8.65 -9.53
CA ALA A 224 -8.97 9.05 -8.88
C ALA A 224 -8.84 8.61 -7.41
N LEU A 225 -9.95 8.23 -6.75
CA LEU A 225 -10.00 7.69 -5.39
C LEU A 225 -10.54 6.25 -5.33
N ARG A 226 -10.84 5.63 -6.46
CA ARG A 226 -11.23 4.21 -6.49
C ARG A 226 -10.06 3.32 -6.13
N GLU A 227 -10.39 2.17 -5.56
CA GLU A 227 -9.42 1.17 -5.16
C GLU A 227 -8.93 0.33 -6.35
N GLU A 228 -7.62 0.16 -6.41
CA GLU A 228 -6.93 -0.65 -7.40
C GLU A 228 -6.48 -1.97 -6.74
N LEU A 229 -7.04 -3.09 -7.17
CA LEU A 229 -6.61 -4.39 -6.68
C LEU A 229 -5.19 -4.71 -7.17
N GLY A 230 -4.32 -5.11 -6.26
CA GLY A 230 -2.93 -5.43 -6.60
C GLY A 230 -2.07 -4.19 -6.84
N GLY A 231 -1.00 -4.34 -7.62
CA GLY A 231 -0.02 -3.26 -7.86
C GLY A 231 0.81 -2.85 -6.66
N GLY A 232 0.43 -3.31 -5.49
CA GLY A 232 1.14 -3.11 -4.24
C GLY A 232 2.07 -4.26 -3.90
N SER A 233 2.88 -4.03 -2.93
CA SER A 233 3.85 -5.03 -2.47
C SER A 233 3.31 -5.94 -1.37
N SER A 234 2.18 -5.63 -0.79
CA SER A 234 1.66 -6.30 0.41
C SER A 234 0.55 -7.29 0.07
N ARG A 235 -0.49 -6.83 -0.60
CA ARG A 235 -1.71 -7.60 -0.85
C ARG A 235 -1.88 -7.88 -2.33
N MET A 236 -2.55 -8.99 -2.67
CA MET A 236 -2.82 -9.39 -4.04
C MET A 236 -1.57 -9.36 -4.94
N ARG A 237 -0.46 -9.89 -4.40
CA ARG A 237 0.84 -9.93 -5.09
C ARG A 237 0.76 -10.73 -6.37
N GLY A 238 1.32 -10.19 -7.47
CA GLY A 238 1.25 -10.77 -8.81
C GLY A 238 0.16 -10.18 -9.69
N TYR A 239 -0.84 -9.47 -9.10
CA TYR A 239 -1.77 -8.68 -9.89
C TYR A 239 -1.14 -7.36 -10.33
N TYR A 240 -1.43 -6.98 -11.57
CA TYR A 240 -1.06 -5.66 -12.09
C TYR A 240 -1.97 -4.59 -11.46
N GLY A 241 -1.38 -3.49 -10.99
CA GLY A 241 -2.13 -2.37 -10.41
C GLY A 241 -3.06 -1.74 -11.43
N GLY A 242 -4.33 -1.61 -11.06
CA GLY A 242 -5.35 -1.12 -11.97
C GLY A 242 -5.91 -2.15 -12.96
N ARG A 243 -5.56 -3.46 -12.83
CA ARG A 243 -6.22 -4.52 -13.59
C ARG A 243 -7.69 -4.68 -13.21
N TYR A 244 -7.99 -4.48 -11.92
CA TYR A 244 -9.35 -4.43 -11.38
C TYR A 244 -9.47 -3.21 -10.49
N ILE A 245 -10.46 -2.36 -10.78
CA ILE A 245 -10.70 -1.09 -10.09
C ILE A 245 -12.18 -1.02 -9.74
N ASP A 246 -12.49 -0.55 -8.53
CA ASP A 246 -13.86 -0.18 -8.15
C ASP A 246 -13.84 0.72 -6.90
N ASN A 247 -15.02 1.07 -6.40
CA ASN A 247 -15.20 1.97 -5.26
C ASN A 247 -14.56 1.43 -3.97
N ASN A 248 -14.72 0.14 -3.72
CA ASN A 248 -14.34 -0.52 -2.48
C ASN A 248 -13.45 -1.73 -2.75
N GLN A 249 -12.66 -2.14 -1.75
CA GLN A 249 -11.79 -3.30 -1.81
C GLN A 249 -11.85 -4.11 -0.53
N VAL A 250 -11.80 -5.44 -0.66
CA VAL A 250 -11.48 -6.35 0.44
C VAL A 250 -10.42 -7.33 0.00
N ALA A 251 -9.56 -7.73 0.92
CA ALA A 251 -8.55 -8.76 0.69
C ALA A 251 -8.29 -9.56 1.97
N VAL A 252 -7.99 -10.83 1.81
CA VAL A 252 -7.56 -11.73 2.88
C VAL A 252 -6.38 -12.53 2.39
N GLN A 253 -5.38 -12.72 3.24
CA GLN A 253 -4.27 -13.61 2.95
C GLN A 253 -3.73 -14.27 4.22
N LEU A 254 -3.32 -15.52 4.06
CA LEU A 254 -2.67 -16.33 5.08
C LEU A 254 -1.28 -16.69 4.58
N GLU A 255 -0.26 -16.36 5.37
CA GLU A 255 1.13 -16.68 5.09
C GLU A 255 1.68 -17.69 6.09
N LEU A 256 2.45 -18.64 5.58
CA LEU A 256 3.37 -19.45 6.36
C LEU A 256 4.80 -18.97 6.07
N ARG A 257 5.43 -18.36 7.06
CA ARG A 257 6.83 -17.92 7.01
C ARG A 257 7.68 -18.96 7.72
N GLN A 258 8.77 -19.41 7.06
CA GLN A 258 9.69 -20.39 7.62
C GLN A 258 11.13 -19.89 7.55
N HIS A 259 11.77 -19.75 8.69
CA HIS A 259 13.21 -19.60 8.76
C HIS A 259 13.88 -20.96 8.47
N ILE A 260 14.80 -21.00 7.53
CA ILE A 260 15.45 -22.24 7.09
C ILE A 260 16.83 -22.35 7.72
N TYR A 261 17.72 -21.43 7.41
CA TYR A 261 19.10 -21.47 7.86
C TYR A 261 19.74 -20.08 7.90
N SER A 262 20.48 -19.77 8.97
CA SER A 262 21.23 -18.52 9.14
C SER A 262 20.37 -17.27 8.91
N ARG A 263 20.47 -16.64 7.76
CA ARG A 263 19.73 -15.44 7.36
C ARG A 263 18.66 -15.72 6.29
N VAL A 264 18.49 -16.98 5.94
CA VAL A 264 17.62 -17.39 4.83
C VAL A 264 16.31 -17.98 5.36
N GLY A 265 15.21 -17.53 4.83
CA GLY A 265 13.88 -18.07 5.04
C GLY A 265 13.08 -18.13 3.75
N CYS A 266 11.93 -18.74 3.83
CA CYS A 266 10.95 -18.78 2.75
C CYS A 266 9.55 -18.46 3.26
N VAL A 267 8.65 -18.16 2.35
CA VAL A 267 7.25 -17.93 2.62
C VAL A 267 6.40 -18.61 1.54
N ALA A 268 5.25 -19.11 1.94
CA ALA A 268 4.17 -19.45 1.04
C ALA A 268 2.89 -18.78 1.54
N TRP A 269 2.03 -18.37 0.62
CA TRP A 269 0.75 -17.76 0.99
C TRP A 269 -0.37 -18.17 0.06
N VAL A 270 -1.56 -18.08 0.61
CA VAL A 270 -2.82 -18.20 -0.11
C VAL A 270 -3.78 -17.12 0.37
N GLY A 271 -4.61 -16.65 -0.51
CA GLY A 271 -5.59 -15.62 -0.19
C GLY A 271 -6.49 -15.30 -1.37
N GLY A 272 -7.20 -14.22 -1.24
CA GLY A 272 -8.05 -13.68 -2.28
C GLY A 272 -8.54 -12.29 -1.92
N GLY A 273 -9.11 -11.63 -2.90
CA GLY A 273 -9.69 -10.30 -2.71
C GLY A 273 -10.56 -9.92 -3.89
N THR A 274 -11.26 -8.83 -3.73
CA THR A 274 -12.08 -8.25 -4.80
C THR A 274 -12.20 -6.74 -4.63
N VAL A 275 -12.55 -6.07 -5.71
CA VAL A 275 -13.07 -4.71 -5.70
C VAL A 275 -14.54 -4.74 -6.11
N PHE A 276 -15.36 -3.84 -5.58
CA PHE A 276 -16.81 -3.87 -5.75
C PHE A 276 -17.43 -2.47 -5.63
N PRO A 277 -18.57 -2.22 -6.32
CA PRO A 277 -19.17 -0.90 -6.35
C PRO A 277 -19.92 -0.55 -5.05
N SER A 278 -20.56 -1.53 -4.39
CA SER A 278 -21.39 -1.35 -3.20
C SER A 278 -21.51 -2.64 -2.40
N PHE A 279 -21.89 -2.55 -1.12
CA PHE A 279 -21.92 -3.70 -0.20
C PHE A 279 -22.87 -4.84 -0.61
N ASP A 280 -23.96 -4.52 -1.29
CA ASP A 280 -24.90 -5.51 -1.82
C ASP A 280 -24.28 -6.38 -2.94
N ARG A 281 -23.23 -5.90 -3.58
CA ARG A 281 -22.47 -6.61 -4.60
C ARG A 281 -21.26 -7.40 -4.07
N LEU A 282 -20.94 -7.27 -2.79
CA LEU A 282 -19.81 -7.99 -2.18
C LEU A 282 -20.04 -9.50 -2.11
N MET A 283 -21.29 -9.92 -1.87
CA MET A 283 -21.64 -11.33 -1.62
C MET A 283 -21.85 -12.07 -2.93
N GLY A 284 -20.89 -12.93 -3.28
CA GLY A 284 -21.05 -14.00 -4.28
C GLY A 284 -20.42 -13.79 -5.65
N GLU A 285 -19.86 -12.62 -5.93
CA GLU A 285 -19.24 -12.41 -7.24
C GLU A 285 -17.76 -12.08 -7.11
N ASN A 286 -16.95 -12.80 -7.90
CA ASN A 286 -15.63 -12.32 -8.33
C ASN A 286 -14.53 -12.24 -7.30
N ILE A 287 -14.47 -13.15 -6.33
CA ILE A 287 -13.28 -13.31 -5.50
C ILE A 287 -12.12 -13.76 -6.40
N LEU A 288 -11.12 -12.93 -6.48
CA LEU A 288 -9.91 -13.16 -7.25
C LEU A 288 -8.89 -13.90 -6.36
N PRO A 289 -8.44 -15.10 -6.74
CA PRO A 289 -7.48 -15.85 -5.94
C PRO A 289 -6.10 -15.21 -5.98
N ASN A 290 -5.35 -15.31 -4.88
CA ASN A 290 -3.96 -14.93 -4.81
C ASN A 290 -3.17 -15.97 -4.02
N TYR A 291 -2.09 -16.47 -4.59
CA TYR A 291 -1.19 -17.40 -3.92
C TYR A 291 0.24 -17.24 -4.47
N GLY A 292 1.21 -17.76 -3.74
CA GLY A 292 2.58 -17.66 -4.20
C GLY A 292 3.60 -18.15 -3.18
N VAL A 293 4.85 -17.96 -3.57
CA VAL A 293 6.02 -18.32 -2.77
C VAL A 293 7.05 -17.20 -2.80
N GLY A 294 7.87 -17.14 -1.78
CA GLY A 294 8.92 -16.12 -1.72
C GLY A 294 10.12 -16.56 -0.89
N VAL A 295 11.21 -15.85 -1.11
CA VAL A 295 12.45 -16.00 -0.36
C VAL A 295 12.64 -14.79 0.55
N ARG A 296 13.21 -15.04 1.71
CA ARG A 296 13.58 -14.04 2.72
C ARG A 296 15.06 -14.07 2.96
N LEU A 297 15.68 -12.89 2.94
CA LEU A 297 17.08 -12.73 3.36
C LEU A 297 17.13 -11.67 4.46
N GLU A 298 17.50 -12.08 5.66
CA GLU A 298 17.67 -11.14 6.77
C GLU A 298 18.88 -10.24 6.54
N PHE A 299 18.63 -9.01 6.14
CA PHE A 299 19.64 -7.99 5.86
C PHE A 299 20.18 -7.36 7.15
N LYS A 300 19.27 -7.03 8.07
CA LYS A 300 19.55 -6.58 9.44
C LYS A 300 18.65 -7.35 10.38
N HIS A 301 18.98 -7.35 11.66
CA HIS A 301 18.19 -8.03 12.68
C HIS A 301 16.69 -7.62 12.58
N ASN A 302 15.84 -8.60 12.34
CA ASN A 302 14.40 -8.44 12.10
C ASN A 302 14.02 -7.54 10.91
N VAL A 303 14.89 -7.39 9.92
CA VAL A 303 14.58 -6.71 8.66
C VAL A 303 14.96 -7.63 7.50
N ASN A 304 13.95 -8.12 6.81
CA ASN A 304 14.10 -9.00 5.66
C ASN A 304 14.12 -8.21 4.35
N ILE A 305 14.96 -8.66 3.41
CA ILE A 305 14.75 -8.44 1.98
C ILE A 305 13.87 -9.59 1.51
N ARG A 306 12.81 -9.28 0.82
CA ARG A 306 11.91 -10.29 0.25
C ARG A 306 11.86 -10.24 -1.26
N LEU A 307 11.83 -11.42 -1.85
CA LEU A 307 11.55 -11.63 -3.25
C LEU A 307 10.39 -12.64 -3.34
N ASP A 308 9.24 -12.16 -3.74
CA ASP A 308 8.00 -12.92 -3.85
C ASP A 308 7.65 -13.15 -5.33
N TYR A 309 7.08 -14.31 -5.63
CA TYR A 309 6.44 -14.57 -6.92
C TYR A 309 4.99 -14.98 -6.67
N GLY A 310 4.09 -14.06 -7.04
CA GLY A 310 2.66 -14.22 -6.82
C GLY A 310 1.92 -14.60 -8.08
N PHE A 311 0.87 -15.39 -7.89
CA PHE A 311 -0.05 -15.84 -8.92
C PHE A 311 -1.46 -15.35 -8.61
N GLY A 312 -2.19 -15.00 -9.64
CA GLY A 312 -3.60 -14.63 -9.59
C GLY A 312 -4.36 -15.19 -10.79
N LYS A 313 -5.59 -14.75 -10.98
CA LYS A 313 -6.38 -15.10 -12.16
C LYS A 313 -5.71 -14.48 -13.41
N GLU A 314 -5.19 -15.32 -14.29
CA GLU A 314 -4.56 -14.92 -15.56
C GLU A 314 -3.39 -13.93 -15.41
N THR A 315 -2.72 -13.95 -14.26
CA THR A 315 -1.62 -13.02 -13.96
C THR A 315 -0.62 -13.64 -13.01
N ALA A 316 0.63 -13.23 -13.14
CA ALA A 316 1.70 -13.53 -12.20
C ALA A 316 2.75 -12.42 -12.21
N GLY A 317 3.49 -12.28 -11.14
CA GLY A 317 4.52 -11.24 -11.07
C GLY A 317 5.44 -11.35 -9.86
N PHE A 318 6.62 -10.75 -10.03
CA PHE A 318 7.59 -10.60 -8.96
C PHE A 318 7.34 -9.34 -8.13
N VAL A 319 7.62 -9.46 -6.84
CA VAL A 319 7.64 -8.34 -5.90
C VAL A 319 8.98 -8.38 -5.16
N PHE A 320 9.74 -7.30 -5.23
CA PHE A 320 10.97 -7.10 -4.47
C PHE A 320 10.77 -5.95 -3.49
N GLN A 321 10.96 -6.20 -2.20
CA GLN A 321 10.75 -5.20 -1.14
C GLN A 321 11.63 -5.47 0.08
N PHE A 322 11.68 -4.46 0.97
CA PHE A 322 12.20 -4.58 2.33
C PHE A 322 11.04 -4.77 3.31
N ALA A 323 11.30 -5.43 4.43
CA ALA A 323 10.34 -5.88 5.44
C ALA A 323 9.39 -7.00 4.95
N GLU A 324 8.51 -7.47 5.84
CA GLU A 324 7.47 -8.43 5.47
C GLU A 324 6.30 -7.74 4.74
N ALA A 325 5.36 -8.54 4.25
CA ALA A 325 4.25 -8.02 3.45
C ALA A 325 3.26 -7.22 4.31
N PHE A 326 3.05 -7.65 5.56
CA PHE A 326 2.18 -7.04 6.55
C PHE A 326 2.63 -7.45 7.95
#